data_c0cd6bc130b8512147f4cdb00321258e
#
_entry.id   c0cd6bc130b8512147f4cdb00321258e
#
_cell.length_a   1.000
_cell.length_b   1.000
_cell.length_c   1.000
_cell.angle_alpha   90.00
_cell.angle_beta   90.00
_cell.angle_gamma   90.00
#
_symmetry.space_group_name_H-M   'P 1'
#
loop_
_entity.id
_entity.type
_entity.pdbx_description
1 polymer ?
#
loop_
_entity_poly.entity_id
_entity_poly.type
_entity_poly.pdbx_seq_one_letter_code
_entity_poly.pdbx_strand_id
1 'polypeptide(L)'
;MNAGQSAASRIPLVKFRLAALAVLTLLSACRHAGDITAENGGGIYAVRSTCPIAGIPTGTGDVTLFNPADSRDSAAIDVTATITQLRATCQDAGADVVSTVTFTVLGLRRDAGPARQVILPYFDVALRGGSTIEAKQVGAVALNFPAGSQHASARAEASIRVNRATATLPANVRNILTRKRKSGEADAAIDPMQDPGVRSAVANATFEHLIGFELTPDQLKYNATR
;
A
#
# COMPACT_ATOMS: atom_id res chain seq x y z
N MET A 1 71.15 -53.84 -18.12
CA MET A 1 70.70 -54.63 -16.95
C MET A 1 70.14 -53.67 -16.00
N ASN A 2 68.92 -53.78 -15.73
CA ASN A 2 67.98 -53.40 -14.64
C ASN A 2 66.69 -52.77 -15.15
N ALA A 3 65.67 -53.59 -14.97
CA ALA A 3 64.28 -53.27 -15.23
C ALA A 3 63.71 -52.34 -14.14
N GLY A 4 63.06 -51.28 -14.54
CA GLY A 4 62.24 -50.42 -13.67
C GLY A 4 60.80 -50.83 -13.77
N GLN A 5 60.24 -51.39 -12.70
CA GLN A 5 58.83 -51.79 -12.57
C GLN A 5 57.93 -50.55 -12.39
N SER A 6 56.97 -50.43 -13.31
CA SER A 6 55.87 -49.47 -13.19
C SER A 6 54.82 -49.98 -12.20
N ALA A 7 54.68 -49.30 -11.06
CA ALA A 7 53.62 -49.57 -10.07
C ALA A 7 52.33 -48.92 -10.52
N ALA A 8 51.38 -49.72 -11.02
CA ALA A 8 50.02 -49.27 -11.25
C ALA A 8 49.25 -49.08 -9.92
N SER A 9 48.98 -47.87 -9.56
CA SER A 9 48.13 -47.51 -8.40
C SER A 9 46.68 -47.93 -8.66
N ARG A 10 46.25 -48.98 -7.99
CA ARG A 10 44.84 -49.42 -7.97
C ARG A 10 44.05 -48.51 -7.00
N ILE A 11 43.32 -47.57 -7.57
CA ILE A 11 42.35 -46.78 -6.77
C ILE A 11 41.21 -47.72 -6.40
N PRO A 12 40.89 -47.89 -5.12
CA PRO A 12 39.87 -48.87 -4.71
C PRO A 12 38.47 -48.37 -5.13
N LEU A 13 37.75 -49.26 -5.85
CA LEU A 13 36.37 -49.04 -6.35
C LEU A 13 35.35 -48.55 -5.29
N VAL A 14 35.67 -48.79 -4.02
CA VAL A 14 34.82 -48.38 -2.85
C VAL A 14 34.75 -46.87 -2.69
N LYS A 15 35.84 -46.11 -3.00
CA LYS A 15 35.85 -44.64 -2.89
C LYS A 15 34.99 -43.96 -3.97
N PHE A 16 34.86 -44.62 -5.14
CA PHE A 16 34.01 -44.10 -6.22
C PHE A 16 32.51 -44.27 -5.93
N ARG A 17 32.13 -45.34 -5.23
CA ARG A 17 30.73 -45.58 -4.87
C ARG A 17 30.23 -44.62 -3.77
N LEU A 18 31.09 -44.24 -2.83
CA LEU A 18 30.78 -43.25 -1.80
C LEU A 18 30.67 -41.84 -2.35
N ALA A 19 31.51 -41.48 -3.31
CA ALA A 19 31.42 -40.17 -3.98
C ALA A 19 30.15 -40.05 -4.82
N ALA A 20 29.70 -41.11 -5.50
CA ALA A 20 28.48 -41.13 -6.30
C ALA A 20 27.21 -41.01 -5.40
N LEU A 21 27.19 -41.64 -4.20
CA LEU A 21 26.07 -41.48 -3.25
C LEU A 21 26.00 -40.08 -2.68
N ALA A 22 27.12 -39.42 -2.40
CA ALA A 22 27.17 -38.06 -1.89
C ALA A 22 26.66 -37.02 -2.91
N VAL A 23 26.87 -37.24 -4.21
CA VAL A 23 26.35 -36.36 -5.27
C VAL A 23 24.85 -36.53 -5.47
N LEU A 24 24.30 -37.74 -5.30
CA LEU A 24 22.85 -37.95 -5.39
C LEU A 24 22.07 -37.30 -4.23
N THR A 25 22.64 -37.17 -3.05
CA THR A 25 21.99 -36.51 -1.91
C THR A 25 22.00 -34.98 -2.02
N LEU A 26 22.91 -34.39 -2.76
CA LEU A 26 22.98 -32.96 -3.02
C LEU A 26 21.96 -32.47 -4.05
N LEU A 27 21.45 -33.33 -4.92
CA LEU A 27 20.40 -32.99 -5.89
C LEU A 27 18.99 -32.98 -5.31
N SER A 28 18.78 -33.50 -4.12
CA SER A 28 17.48 -33.44 -3.43
C SER A 28 17.25 -32.16 -2.60
N ALA A 29 18.24 -31.28 -2.47
CA ALA A 29 18.16 -30.03 -1.71
C ALA A 29 17.48 -28.86 -2.47
N CYS A 30 17.12 -29.03 -3.75
CA CYS A 30 16.39 -28.03 -4.54
C CYS A 30 14.87 -28.22 -4.54
N ARG A 31 14.30 -28.98 -3.62
CA ARG A 31 12.89 -28.90 -3.28
C ARG A 31 12.68 -27.78 -2.28
N HIS A 32 13.04 -26.59 -2.66
CA HIS A 32 12.54 -25.43 -1.96
C HIS A 32 11.13 -25.19 -2.45
N ALA A 33 10.20 -25.27 -1.55
CA ALA A 33 8.86 -24.77 -1.71
C ALA A 33 8.87 -23.26 -1.98
N GLY A 34 9.28 -22.89 -3.18
CA GLY A 34 8.92 -21.66 -3.85
C GLY A 34 7.55 -21.78 -4.49
N ASP A 35 6.85 -22.87 -4.18
CA ASP A 35 5.44 -23.00 -4.46
C ASP A 35 4.74 -21.94 -3.62
N ILE A 36 4.13 -20.98 -4.30
CA ILE A 36 3.11 -20.11 -3.75
C ILE A 36 1.95 -21.05 -3.41
N THR A 37 2.12 -21.81 -2.31
CA THR A 37 1.05 -22.63 -1.81
C THR A 37 -0.02 -21.69 -1.30
N ALA A 38 -1.22 -21.80 -1.82
CA ALA A 38 -2.41 -21.08 -1.39
C ALA A 38 -2.69 -21.24 0.13
N GLU A 39 -1.91 -22.03 0.84
CA GLU A 39 -1.98 -22.25 2.28
C GLU A 39 -1.55 -21.04 3.12
N ASN A 40 -0.74 -20.14 2.56
CA ASN A 40 -0.24 -18.95 3.26
C ASN A 40 -0.87 -17.63 2.80
N GLY A 41 -2.04 -17.68 2.14
CA GLY A 41 -2.81 -16.46 1.82
C GLY A 41 -2.14 -15.54 0.79
N GLY A 42 -1.13 -16.01 0.08
CA GLY A 42 -0.53 -15.29 -1.04
C GLY A 42 -1.38 -15.45 -2.30
N GLY A 43 -1.86 -14.37 -2.86
CA GLY A 43 -2.59 -14.34 -4.12
C GLY A 43 -4.05 -13.90 -3.99
N ILE A 44 -4.84 -14.10 -5.04
CA ILE A 44 -6.24 -13.70 -5.21
C ILE A 44 -7.20 -14.28 -4.16
N TYR A 45 -6.75 -15.27 -3.39
CA TYR A 45 -7.55 -16.00 -2.41
C TYR A 45 -7.36 -15.53 -0.97
N ALA A 46 -6.59 -14.45 -0.75
CA ALA A 46 -6.42 -13.89 0.59
C ALA A 46 -7.78 -13.39 1.12
N VAL A 47 -8.11 -13.77 2.34
CA VAL A 47 -9.28 -13.23 3.04
C VAL A 47 -9.08 -11.72 3.13
N ARG A 48 -9.99 -10.94 2.54
CA ARG A 48 -9.91 -9.48 2.61
C ARG A 48 -10.11 -9.02 4.05
N SER A 49 -9.26 -8.10 4.46
CA SER A 49 -9.40 -7.42 5.73
C SER A 49 -10.64 -6.53 5.72
N THR A 50 -11.32 -6.41 6.85
CA THR A 50 -12.37 -5.40 7.07
C THR A 50 -11.80 -4.00 7.26
N CYS A 51 -10.46 -3.89 7.35
CA CYS A 51 -9.76 -2.63 7.53
C CYS A 51 -9.80 -1.79 6.25
N PRO A 52 -10.17 -0.50 6.33
CA PRO A 52 -10.08 0.42 5.21
C PRO A 52 -8.66 0.54 4.67
N ILE A 53 -8.55 0.67 3.36
CA ILE A 53 -7.27 0.91 2.68
C ILE A 53 -6.99 2.41 2.74
N ALA A 54 -5.87 2.80 3.37
CA ALA A 54 -5.50 4.21 3.45
C ALA A 54 -4.77 4.67 2.19
N GLY A 55 -5.09 5.88 1.73
CA GLY A 55 -4.49 6.46 0.55
C GLY A 55 -4.63 7.97 0.44
N ILE A 56 -3.90 8.53 -0.51
CA ILE A 56 -3.99 9.93 -0.90
C ILE A 56 -4.50 9.97 -2.34
N PRO A 57 -5.68 10.57 -2.62
CA PRO A 57 -6.19 10.69 -3.98
C PRO A 57 -5.23 11.51 -4.86
N THR A 58 -5.13 11.11 -6.12
CA THR A 58 -4.29 11.80 -7.10
C THR A 58 -4.60 13.29 -7.16
N GLY A 59 -3.57 14.12 -7.12
CA GLY A 59 -3.67 15.57 -7.21
C GLY A 59 -4.05 16.27 -5.91
N THR A 60 -4.29 15.55 -4.80
CA THR A 60 -4.66 16.15 -3.51
C THR A 60 -3.56 16.05 -2.44
N GLY A 61 -2.47 15.37 -2.75
CA GLY A 61 -1.34 15.16 -1.82
C GLY A 61 -0.43 16.37 -1.66
N ASP A 62 -0.59 17.38 -2.47
CA ASP A 62 0.20 18.61 -2.40
C ASP A 62 -0.64 19.84 -2.72
N VAL A 63 -0.17 20.99 -2.24
CA VAL A 63 -0.79 22.30 -2.46
C VAL A 63 0.28 23.35 -2.74
N THR A 64 -0.01 24.22 -3.70
CA THR A 64 0.79 25.42 -3.99
C THR A 64 -0.03 26.65 -3.69
N LEU A 65 0.50 27.50 -2.82
CA LEU A 65 -0.06 28.81 -2.50
C LEU A 65 0.72 29.89 -3.24
N PHE A 66 -0.01 30.86 -3.81
CA PHE A 66 0.57 31.97 -4.55
C PHE A 66 0.37 33.29 -3.80
N ASN A 67 1.28 34.24 -4.03
CA ASN A 67 1.15 35.62 -3.60
C ASN A 67 1.56 36.56 -4.75
N PRO A 68 0.61 37.30 -5.38
CA PRO A 68 -0.82 37.32 -5.07
C PRO A 68 -1.54 36.00 -5.41
N ALA A 69 -2.68 35.72 -4.74
CA ALA A 69 -3.36 34.43 -4.77
C ALA A 69 -3.96 34.06 -6.15
N ASP A 70 -4.20 35.03 -7.01
CA ASP A 70 -4.73 34.87 -8.37
C ASP A 70 -3.63 34.64 -9.43
N SER A 71 -2.37 34.86 -9.08
CA SER A 71 -1.24 34.55 -9.95
C SER A 71 -1.03 33.04 -10.10
N ARG A 72 -0.45 32.67 -11.24
CA ARG A 72 0.02 31.30 -11.52
C ARG A 72 1.48 31.29 -12.00
N ASP A 73 2.15 32.42 -11.92
CA ASP A 73 3.56 32.53 -12.25
C ASP A 73 4.42 31.80 -11.21
N SER A 74 5.45 31.12 -11.67
CA SER A 74 6.41 30.48 -10.76
C SER A 74 7.07 31.50 -9.82
N ALA A 75 7.20 32.76 -10.26
CA ALA A 75 7.69 33.85 -9.43
C ALA A 75 6.73 34.24 -8.29
N ALA A 76 5.47 33.92 -8.36
CA ALA A 76 4.46 34.19 -7.34
C ALA A 76 4.22 33.01 -6.37
N ILE A 77 4.91 31.89 -6.53
CA ILE A 77 4.81 30.79 -5.58
C ILE A 77 5.30 31.29 -4.22
N ASP A 78 4.44 31.24 -3.23
CA ASP A 78 4.71 31.64 -1.84
C ASP A 78 5.05 30.43 -0.97
N VAL A 79 4.18 29.43 -0.94
CA VAL A 79 4.36 28.20 -0.15
C VAL A 79 3.96 27.00 -0.98
N THR A 80 4.76 25.95 -0.93
CA THR A 80 4.37 24.59 -1.35
C THR A 80 4.31 23.68 -0.14
N ALA A 81 3.35 22.76 -0.11
CA ALA A 81 3.28 21.77 0.94
C ALA A 81 2.88 20.40 0.38
N THR A 82 3.39 19.33 1.00
CA THR A 82 3.18 17.96 0.56
C THR A 82 2.86 17.06 1.75
N ILE A 83 1.83 16.22 1.61
CA ILE A 83 1.51 15.14 2.55
C ILE A 83 2.45 13.97 2.29
N THR A 84 3.09 13.48 3.34
CA THR A 84 4.03 12.37 3.27
C THR A 84 3.93 11.49 4.52
N GLN A 85 4.65 10.36 4.52
CA GLN A 85 4.72 9.43 5.65
C GLN A 85 3.35 8.96 6.13
N LEU A 86 2.41 8.73 5.21
CA LEU A 86 1.09 8.19 5.53
C LEU A 86 1.25 6.81 6.19
N ARG A 87 0.67 6.63 7.37
CA ARG A 87 0.64 5.38 8.13
C ARG A 87 -0.76 5.14 8.62
N ALA A 88 -1.28 3.95 8.38
CA ALA A 88 -2.59 3.54 8.86
C ALA A 88 -2.48 2.47 9.93
N THR A 89 -3.31 2.59 10.93
CA THR A 89 -3.61 1.55 11.91
C THR A 89 -5.09 1.24 11.89
N CYS A 90 -5.45 0.02 12.26
CA CYS A 90 -6.83 -0.43 12.21
C CYS A 90 -7.13 -1.24 13.46
N GLN A 91 -8.24 -0.96 14.10
CA GLN A 91 -8.65 -1.60 15.34
C GLN A 91 -10.12 -2.02 15.29
N ASP A 92 -10.41 -3.16 15.87
CA ASP A 92 -11.76 -3.61 16.10
C ASP A 92 -12.38 -2.85 17.29
N ALA A 93 -13.55 -2.24 17.08
CA ALA A 93 -14.29 -1.49 18.08
C ALA A 93 -15.74 -2.00 18.19
N GLY A 94 -15.92 -3.28 18.48
CA GLY A 94 -17.24 -3.92 18.61
C GLY A 94 -17.95 -4.04 17.26
N ALA A 95 -19.03 -3.29 17.06
CA ALA A 95 -19.78 -3.27 15.80
C ALA A 95 -19.04 -2.55 14.67
N ASP A 96 -18.03 -1.75 15.01
CA ASP A 96 -17.28 -0.94 14.07
C ASP A 96 -15.83 -1.41 13.94
N VAL A 97 -15.21 -0.97 12.85
CA VAL A 97 -13.76 -0.96 12.63
C VAL A 97 -13.32 0.49 12.60
N VAL A 98 -12.31 0.83 13.38
CA VAL A 98 -11.72 2.18 13.42
C VAL A 98 -10.42 2.17 12.66
N SER A 99 -10.34 2.98 11.61
CA SER A 99 -9.11 3.24 10.88
C SER A 99 -8.56 4.59 11.29
N THR A 100 -7.33 4.61 11.78
CA THR A 100 -6.61 5.84 12.15
C THR A 100 -5.41 6.01 11.22
N VAL A 101 -5.30 7.18 10.62
CA VAL A 101 -4.22 7.55 9.71
C VAL A 101 -3.41 8.67 10.32
N THR A 102 -2.10 8.47 10.43
CA THR A 102 -1.15 9.54 10.76
C THR A 102 -0.36 9.93 9.51
N PHE A 103 -0.05 11.20 9.37
CA PHE A 103 0.71 11.71 8.25
C PHE A 103 1.54 12.94 8.65
N THR A 104 2.54 13.25 7.84
CA THR A 104 3.38 14.43 8.00
C THR A 104 3.14 15.36 6.83
N VAL A 105 2.98 16.65 7.10
CA VAL A 105 2.97 17.70 6.07
C VAL A 105 4.32 18.40 6.10
N LEU A 106 5.00 18.37 4.97
CA LEU A 106 6.23 19.14 4.75
C LEU A 106 5.89 20.41 3.99
N GLY A 107 6.37 21.55 4.46
CA GLY A 107 6.18 22.84 3.82
C GLY A 107 7.50 23.51 3.45
N LEU A 108 7.50 24.15 2.28
CA LEU A 108 8.57 24.98 1.80
C LEU A 108 8.00 26.35 1.44
N ARG A 109 8.51 27.42 2.05
CA ARG A 109 8.20 28.80 1.66
C ARG A 109 9.34 29.40 0.82
N ARG A 110 8.98 30.34 -0.06
CA ARG A 110 9.95 31.00 -0.94
C ARG A 110 11.03 31.74 -0.17
N ASP A 111 10.62 32.59 0.77
CA ASP A 111 11.53 33.51 1.45
C ASP A 111 11.71 33.14 2.92
N ALA A 112 12.97 33.12 3.37
CA ALA A 112 13.34 32.92 4.76
C ALA A 112 13.15 34.22 5.58
N GLY A 113 11.89 34.67 5.70
CA GLY A 113 11.52 35.90 6.41
C GLY A 113 11.26 35.70 7.89
N PRO A 114 10.46 36.57 8.53
CA PRO A 114 10.02 36.44 9.92
C PRO A 114 9.27 35.13 10.16
N ALA A 115 9.09 34.76 11.42
CA ALA A 115 8.28 33.61 11.77
C ALA A 115 6.86 33.77 11.20
N ARG A 116 6.30 32.66 10.63
CA ARG A 116 5.01 32.69 9.97
C ARG A 116 4.31 31.35 10.16
N GLN A 117 3.02 31.39 10.42
CA GLN A 117 2.15 30.22 10.40
C GLN A 117 1.33 30.18 9.11
N VAL A 118 1.22 28.99 8.51
CA VAL A 118 0.34 28.68 7.37
C VAL A 118 -0.60 27.57 7.78
N ILE A 119 -1.90 27.79 7.69
CA ILE A 119 -2.92 26.81 8.01
C ILE A 119 -3.41 26.18 6.70
N LEU A 120 -3.32 24.84 6.61
CA LEU A 120 -3.71 24.07 5.44
C LEU A 120 -4.88 23.17 5.80
N PRO A 121 -6.06 23.37 5.20
CA PRO A 121 -7.18 22.46 5.38
C PRO A 121 -6.93 21.16 4.66
N TYR A 122 -7.36 20.04 5.27
CA TYR A 122 -7.33 18.72 4.66
C TYR A 122 -8.68 18.02 4.86
N PHE A 123 -9.02 17.14 3.94
CA PHE A 123 -10.17 16.25 4.11
C PHE A 123 -9.74 14.89 4.63
N ASP A 124 -10.67 14.26 5.34
CA ASP A 124 -10.65 12.90 5.83
C ASP A 124 -11.95 12.22 5.37
N VAL A 125 -11.85 11.21 4.52
CA VAL A 125 -12.99 10.61 3.83
C VAL A 125 -12.99 9.10 4.00
N ALA A 126 -14.15 8.56 4.43
CA ALA A 126 -14.49 7.15 4.28
C ALA A 126 -15.18 6.95 2.92
N LEU A 127 -14.54 6.24 2.00
CA LEU A 127 -15.09 5.92 0.69
C LEU A 127 -15.41 4.43 0.62
N ARG A 128 -16.56 4.06 0.06
CA ARG A 128 -16.97 2.67 -0.15
C ARG A 128 -17.06 2.36 -1.63
N GLY A 129 -16.48 1.23 -2.01
CA GLY A 129 -16.54 0.72 -3.39
C GLY A 129 -15.89 1.63 -4.42
N GLY A 130 -14.96 2.49 -4.01
CA GLY A 130 -14.25 3.42 -4.89
C GLY A 130 -15.07 4.65 -5.34
N SER A 131 -16.32 4.80 -4.91
CA SER A 131 -17.19 5.86 -5.43
C SER A 131 -18.17 6.48 -4.43
N THR A 132 -18.57 5.75 -3.39
CA THR A 132 -19.60 6.22 -2.45
C THR A 132 -18.95 6.83 -1.22
N ILE A 133 -19.14 8.12 -1.00
CA ILE A 133 -18.68 8.80 0.21
C ILE A 133 -19.64 8.43 1.35
N GLU A 134 -19.15 7.73 2.36
CA GLU A 134 -19.90 7.35 3.58
C GLU A 134 -19.77 8.41 4.66
N ALA A 135 -18.59 9.04 4.77
CA ALA A 135 -18.34 10.14 5.69
C ALA A 135 -17.25 11.05 5.15
N LYS A 136 -17.37 12.34 5.40
CA LYS A 136 -16.32 13.33 5.12
C LYS A 136 -16.18 14.25 6.31
N GLN A 137 -14.95 14.47 6.74
CA GLN A 137 -14.56 15.46 7.74
C GLN A 137 -13.50 16.37 7.13
N VAL A 138 -13.41 17.60 7.65
CA VAL A 138 -12.36 18.55 7.27
C VAL A 138 -11.60 18.92 8.53
N GLY A 139 -10.30 18.72 8.50
CA GLY A 139 -9.36 19.14 9.52
C GLY A 139 -8.45 20.24 9.00
N ALA A 140 -7.53 20.69 9.84
CA ALA A 140 -6.51 21.65 9.46
C ALA A 140 -5.17 21.29 10.09
N VAL A 141 -4.09 21.50 9.34
CA VAL A 141 -2.72 21.37 9.84
C VAL A 141 -2.01 22.73 9.77
N ALA A 142 -1.36 23.11 10.87
CA ALA A 142 -0.63 24.37 10.97
C ALA A 142 0.87 24.13 10.73
N LEU A 143 1.41 24.69 9.65
CA LEU A 143 2.84 24.75 9.39
C LEU A 143 3.41 26.01 10.03
N ASN A 144 4.27 25.83 11.02
CA ASN A 144 4.97 26.93 11.69
C ASN A 144 6.38 27.07 11.13
N PHE A 145 6.60 28.08 10.31
CA PHE A 145 7.92 28.43 9.78
C PHE A 145 8.67 29.29 10.78
N PRO A 146 9.81 28.83 11.35
CA PRO A 146 10.64 29.68 12.19
C PRO A 146 11.21 30.87 11.44
N ALA A 147 11.57 31.95 12.14
CA ALA A 147 12.27 33.06 11.52
C ALA A 147 13.59 32.56 10.89
N GLY A 148 13.87 33.01 9.68
CA GLY A 148 15.05 32.61 8.92
C GLY A 148 15.02 31.20 8.32
N SER A 149 13.93 30.44 8.49
CA SER A 149 13.77 29.10 7.90
C SER A 149 12.80 29.11 6.72
N GLN A 150 13.14 28.42 5.66
CA GLN A 150 12.23 28.17 4.53
C GLN A 150 11.42 26.87 4.73
N HIS A 151 11.77 26.03 5.69
CA HIS A 151 11.17 24.73 5.90
C HIS A 151 10.32 24.69 7.17
N ALA A 152 9.19 24.01 7.10
CA ALA A 152 8.35 23.65 8.23
C ALA A 152 7.83 22.22 8.06
N SER A 153 7.53 21.57 9.16
CA SER A 153 6.85 20.29 9.17
C SER A 153 5.83 20.21 10.30
N ALA A 154 4.75 19.49 10.07
CA ALA A 154 3.75 19.23 11.09
C ALA A 154 3.19 17.82 10.91
N ARG A 155 2.82 17.16 12.02
CA ARG A 155 2.11 15.89 12.02
C ARG A 155 0.63 16.13 12.24
N ALA A 156 -0.18 15.31 11.60
CA ALA A 156 -1.61 15.27 11.80
C ALA A 156 -2.10 13.82 11.88
N GLU A 157 -3.28 13.66 12.43
CA GLU A 157 -3.97 12.38 12.57
C GLU A 157 -5.44 12.57 12.23
N ALA A 158 -6.03 11.56 11.59
CA ALA A 158 -7.44 11.50 11.26
C ALA A 158 -7.97 10.07 11.49
N SER A 159 -9.26 9.94 11.79
CA SER A 159 -9.85 8.65 12.08
C SER A 159 -11.27 8.55 11.54
N ILE A 160 -11.55 7.43 10.87
CA ILE A 160 -12.89 7.07 10.43
C ILE A 160 -13.39 5.82 11.14
N ARG A 161 -14.71 5.71 11.22
CA ARG A 161 -15.41 4.52 11.69
C ARG A 161 -16.22 3.92 10.56
N VAL A 162 -16.10 2.60 10.41
CA VAL A 162 -16.81 1.84 9.39
C VAL A 162 -17.54 0.71 10.07
N ASN A 163 -18.82 0.51 9.75
CA ASN A 163 -19.58 -0.61 10.29
C ASN A 163 -18.98 -1.94 9.81
N ARG A 164 -18.62 -2.81 10.75
CA ARG A 164 -17.97 -4.09 10.48
C ARG A 164 -18.79 -5.00 9.58
N ALA A 165 -20.10 -5.07 9.81
CA ALA A 165 -20.97 -5.94 9.02
C ALA A 165 -20.98 -5.51 7.54
N THR A 166 -20.96 -4.20 7.29
CA THR A 166 -20.87 -3.63 5.92
C THR A 166 -19.49 -3.89 5.29
N ALA A 167 -18.41 -3.83 6.08
CA ALA A 167 -17.04 -4.11 5.61
C ALA A 167 -16.74 -5.62 5.50
N THR A 168 -17.69 -6.49 5.86
CA THR A 168 -17.50 -7.94 5.82
C THR A 168 -18.15 -8.51 4.56
N LEU A 169 -17.38 -9.30 3.81
CA LEU A 169 -17.90 -10.02 2.64
C LEU A 169 -19.01 -11.01 3.05
N PRO A 170 -20.12 -11.09 2.31
CA PRO A 170 -21.12 -12.14 2.46
C PRO A 170 -20.47 -13.54 2.42
N ALA A 171 -20.94 -14.45 3.27
CA ALA A 171 -20.32 -15.76 3.42
C ALA A 171 -20.25 -16.57 2.09
N ASN A 172 -21.29 -16.49 1.27
CA ASN A 172 -21.31 -17.15 -0.04
C ASN A 172 -20.23 -16.58 -0.97
N VAL A 173 -20.05 -15.26 -1.03
CA VAL A 173 -19.02 -14.61 -1.85
C VAL A 173 -17.62 -14.96 -1.33
N ARG A 174 -17.43 -14.91 -0.02
CA ARG A 174 -16.17 -15.32 0.60
C ARG A 174 -15.82 -16.76 0.23
N ASN A 175 -16.78 -17.69 0.31
CA ASN A 175 -16.58 -19.09 -0.05
C ASN A 175 -16.20 -19.24 -1.54
N ILE A 176 -16.81 -18.48 -2.45
CA ILE A 176 -16.44 -18.46 -3.87
C ILE A 176 -15.00 -18.01 -4.06
N LEU A 177 -14.58 -16.96 -3.35
CA LEU A 177 -13.24 -16.38 -3.47
C LEU A 177 -12.14 -17.24 -2.82
N THR A 178 -12.47 -17.98 -1.74
CA THR A 178 -11.49 -18.77 -0.97
C THR A 178 -11.51 -20.24 -1.30
N ARG A 179 -12.42 -20.72 -2.18
CA ARG A 179 -12.50 -22.12 -2.56
C ARG A 179 -11.22 -22.58 -3.25
N LYS A 180 -10.60 -23.63 -2.72
CA LYS A 180 -9.47 -24.31 -3.37
C LYS A 180 -10.00 -25.02 -4.63
N ARG A 181 -9.44 -24.69 -5.81
CA ARG A 181 -9.76 -25.32 -7.08
C ARG A 181 -8.68 -26.33 -7.43
N LYS A 182 -9.07 -27.50 -7.92
CA LYS A 182 -8.15 -28.54 -8.37
C LYS A 182 -7.90 -28.39 -9.85
N SER A 183 -6.68 -28.71 -10.27
CA SER A 183 -6.35 -28.80 -11.69
C SER A 183 -7.26 -29.81 -12.39
N GLY A 184 -7.88 -29.41 -13.50
CA GLY A 184 -8.84 -30.21 -14.24
C GLY A 184 -10.32 -29.97 -13.90
N GLU A 185 -10.64 -29.16 -12.87
CA GLU A 185 -12.01 -28.68 -12.67
C GLU A 185 -12.39 -27.67 -13.76
N ALA A 186 -13.65 -27.69 -14.23
CA ALA A 186 -14.10 -26.85 -15.34
C ALA A 186 -13.95 -25.34 -15.07
N ASP A 187 -13.96 -24.95 -13.81
CA ASP A 187 -13.82 -23.56 -13.36
C ASP A 187 -12.44 -23.24 -12.74
N ALA A 188 -11.47 -24.16 -12.87
CA ALA A 188 -10.14 -23.97 -12.31
C ALA A 188 -9.40 -22.72 -12.86
N ALA A 189 -9.65 -22.37 -14.13
CA ALA A 189 -9.07 -21.23 -14.81
C ALA A 189 -9.96 -19.98 -14.80
N ILE A 190 -11.16 -20.05 -14.22
CA ILE A 190 -12.11 -18.92 -14.21
C ILE A 190 -11.82 -18.03 -13.00
N ASP A 191 -11.51 -16.75 -13.25
CA ASP A 191 -11.41 -15.76 -12.18
C ASP A 191 -12.81 -15.44 -11.63
N PRO A 192 -13.07 -15.69 -10.33
CA PRO A 192 -14.36 -15.36 -9.70
C PRO A 192 -14.73 -13.88 -9.81
N MET A 193 -13.76 -13.00 -9.93
CA MET A 193 -13.99 -11.56 -10.08
C MET A 193 -14.58 -11.19 -11.46
N GLN A 194 -14.67 -12.13 -12.41
CA GLN A 194 -15.39 -11.91 -13.65
C GLN A 194 -16.92 -11.91 -13.45
N ASP A 195 -17.41 -12.57 -12.38
CA ASP A 195 -18.83 -12.52 -12.02
C ASP A 195 -19.20 -11.10 -11.53
N PRO A 196 -20.18 -10.42 -12.16
CA PRO A 196 -20.59 -9.06 -11.74
C PRO A 196 -21.12 -9.01 -10.31
N GLY A 197 -21.79 -10.06 -9.83
CA GLY A 197 -22.31 -10.16 -8.47
C GLY A 197 -21.19 -10.26 -7.45
N VAL A 198 -20.16 -11.06 -7.73
CA VAL A 198 -18.97 -11.16 -6.89
C VAL A 198 -18.22 -9.83 -6.84
N ARG A 199 -18.00 -9.17 -8.00
CA ARG A 199 -17.37 -7.85 -8.05
C ARG A 199 -18.13 -6.81 -7.25
N SER A 200 -19.44 -6.75 -7.41
CA SER A 200 -20.29 -5.81 -6.68
C SER A 200 -20.24 -6.04 -5.19
N ALA A 201 -20.33 -7.29 -4.75
CA ALA A 201 -20.23 -7.62 -3.33
C ALA A 201 -18.86 -7.27 -2.73
N VAL A 202 -17.78 -7.51 -3.48
CA VAL A 202 -16.42 -7.13 -3.08
C VAL A 202 -16.28 -5.61 -3.00
N ALA A 203 -16.76 -4.87 -4.00
CA ALA A 203 -16.74 -3.41 -3.98
C ALA A 203 -17.51 -2.86 -2.78
N ASN A 204 -18.72 -3.35 -2.55
CA ASN A 204 -19.58 -2.90 -1.44
C ASN A 204 -18.99 -3.19 -0.04
N ALA A 205 -18.13 -4.20 0.09
CA ALA A 205 -17.44 -4.53 1.33
C ALA A 205 -16.04 -3.88 1.43
N THR A 206 -15.59 -3.15 0.40
CA THR A 206 -14.29 -2.50 0.39
C THR A 206 -14.44 -1.04 0.79
N PHE A 207 -13.69 -0.64 1.81
CA PHE A 207 -13.62 0.74 2.28
C PHE A 207 -12.22 1.30 2.09
N GLU A 208 -12.17 2.58 1.82
CA GLU A 208 -10.96 3.37 1.71
C GLU A 208 -11.00 4.52 2.71
N HIS A 209 -9.86 4.82 3.31
CA HIS A 209 -9.64 5.96 4.20
C HIS A 209 -8.72 6.95 3.48
N LEU A 210 -9.31 7.98 2.91
CA LEU A 210 -8.62 8.90 2.02
C LEU A 210 -8.33 10.22 2.70
N ILE A 211 -7.07 10.63 2.64
CA ILE A 211 -6.56 11.90 3.17
C ILE A 211 -6.02 12.73 2.01
N GLY A 212 -6.35 14.01 1.97
CA GLY A 212 -5.80 14.94 0.99
C GLY A 212 -6.02 16.39 1.42
N PHE A 213 -5.30 17.34 0.83
CA PHE A 213 -5.60 18.75 1.04
C PHE A 213 -6.99 19.09 0.49
N GLU A 214 -7.74 19.88 1.24
CA GLU A 214 -9.02 20.44 0.77
C GLU A 214 -8.69 21.60 -0.19
N LEU A 215 -8.61 21.27 -1.47
CA LEU A 215 -8.18 22.21 -2.52
C LEU A 215 -9.36 22.95 -3.13
N THR A 216 -9.14 24.21 -3.50
CA THR A 216 -10.06 24.92 -4.39
C THR A 216 -10.03 24.31 -5.79
N PRO A 217 -11.07 24.52 -6.63
CA PRO A 217 -11.06 24.07 -8.01
C PRO A 217 -9.83 24.54 -8.81
N ASP A 218 -9.37 25.76 -8.56
CA ASP A 218 -8.19 26.31 -9.21
C ASP A 218 -6.89 25.65 -8.77
N GLN A 219 -6.76 25.33 -7.48
CA GLN A 219 -5.61 24.58 -6.95
C GLN A 219 -5.59 23.15 -7.49
N LEU A 220 -6.75 22.48 -7.55
CA LEU A 220 -6.84 21.14 -8.12
C LEU A 220 -6.50 21.16 -9.63
N LYS A 221 -6.99 22.15 -10.38
CA LYS A 221 -6.64 22.33 -11.78
C LYS A 221 -5.14 22.57 -11.97
N TYR A 222 -4.53 23.41 -11.13
CA TYR A 222 -3.09 23.66 -11.15
C TYR A 222 -2.31 22.35 -10.92
N ASN A 223 -2.68 21.55 -9.91
CA ASN A 223 -2.03 20.27 -9.64
C ASN A 223 -2.17 19.27 -10.79
N ALA A 224 -3.26 19.33 -11.55
CA ALA A 224 -3.50 18.43 -12.69
C ALA A 224 -2.72 18.82 -13.96
N THR A 225 -2.17 20.03 -14.03
CA THR A 225 -1.57 20.59 -15.26
C THR A 225 -0.07 20.88 -15.15
N ARG A 226 0.55 20.71 -13.99
CA ARG A 226 1.99 20.94 -13.76
C ARG A 226 2.84 19.69 -13.97
#